data_3ca6cd02dfb9fbf6d790484939848f81
#
_entry.id   3ca6cd02dfb9fbf6d790484939848f81
#
_cell.length_a   1.000
_cell.length_b   1.000
_cell.length_c   1.000
_cell.angle_alpha   90.00
_cell.angle_beta   90.00
_cell.angle_gamma   90.00
#
_symmetry.space_group_name_H-M   'P 1'
#
loop_
_entity.id
_entity.type
_entity.pdbx_description
1 polymer ?
#
loop_
_entity_poly.entity_id
_entity_poly.type
_entity_poly.pdbx_seq_one_letter_code
_entity_poly.pdbx_strand_id
1 'polypeptide(L)'
;MKNFFLIIFFIFTCAFSQIKYNHNELQWNTFETLNFRIHYHDGLERTALEGSRIAESIYQTITSLYKYFPDEKTEIVFIDTDDYSNGIAYFYENKIEIWASPLDFNLRGSHNWLNNVITHEFTHIISMGASMKYKSTFPSAYFQMISYENEKREDVLYGFPNIIMSYPLPGIAVPPWYAEGIAQYMFKNSKFDTWDSHRDMVLRDLVKNDRLLSINQMNTFGKTGIGNELIYNTGYAFTHYLVYKFGEEILFSISKNLSQKNNYSIKKAIEISTNIKMDSIFLDYKNNLLSRYSTVNNTINEKKIDGKILQKNSSGNFY
;
A
#
# COMPACT_ATOMS: atom_id res chain seq x y z
N MET A 1 -11.49 -7.20 -43.52
CA MET A 1 -11.47 -8.30 -42.56
C MET A 1 -10.09 -8.96 -42.38
N LYS A 2 -9.25 -9.08 -43.42
CA LYS A 2 -7.89 -9.66 -43.28
C LYS A 2 -6.94 -8.89 -42.34
N ASN A 3 -7.06 -7.58 -42.26
CA ASN A 3 -6.18 -6.73 -41.45
C ASN A 3 -6.55 -6.72 -39.95
N PHE A 4 -7.79 -7.07 -39.61
CA PHE A 4 -8.23 -7.16 -38.21
C PHE A 4 -7.66 -8.40 -37.52
N PHE A 5 -7.50 -9.50 -38.24
CA PHE A 5 -6.88 -10.71 -37.71
C PHE A 5 -5.37 -10.56 -37.45
N LEU A 6 -4.69 -9.74 -38.23
CA LEU A 6 -3.25 -9.49 -38.06
C LEU A 6 -2.95 -8.66 -36.82
N ILE A 7 -3.83 -7.72 -36.47
CA ILE A 7 -3.67 -6.88 -35.24
C ILE A 7 -3.89 -7.72 -33.97
N ILE A 8 -4.87 -8.63 -33.97
CA ILE A 8 -5.11 -9.53 -32.84
C ILE A 8 -3.92 -10.50 -32.64
N PHE A 9 -3.32 -10.99 -33.70
CA PHE A 9 -2.15 -11.87 -33.63
C PHE A 9 -0.92 -11.14 -33.05
N PHE A 10 -0.71 -9.88 -33.41
CA PHE A 10 0.42 -9.07 -32.87
C PHE A 10 0.26 -8.70 -31.38
N ILE A 11 -0.96 -8.56 -30.90
CA ILE A 11 -1.23 -8.27 -29.46
C ILE A 11 -0.89 -9.50 -28.60
N PHE A 12 -1.08 -10.71 -29.13
CA PHE A 12 -0.75 -11.94 -28.39
C PHE A 12 0.76 -12.25 -28.30
N THR A 13 1.59 -11.72 -29.18
CA THR A 13 3.04 -11.99 -29.17
C THR A 13 3.84 -11.09 -28.23
N CYS A 14 3.23 -10.06 -27.65
CA CYS A 14 3.88 -9.15 -26.68
C CYS A 14 3.64 -9.51 -25.20
N ALA A 15 2.94 -10.58 -24.92
CA ALA A 15 2.83 -11.10 -23.55
C ALA A 15 4.10 -11.90 -23.20
N PHE A 16 5.21 -11.21 -22.94
CA PHE A 16 6.33 -11.82 -22.25
C PHE A 16 5.90 -12.08 -20.81
N SER A 17 5.46 -13.29 -20.54
CA SER A 17 5.35 -13.80 -19.19
C SER A 17 6.75 -13.77 -18.60
N GLN A 18 6.96 -13.05 -17.51
CA GLN A 18 8.15 -13.25 -16.70
C GLN A 18 8.14 -14.72 -16.25
N ILE A 19 9.14 -15.47 -16.68
CA ILE A 19 9.29 -16.85 -16.23
C ILE A 19 9.74 -16.77 -14.77
N LYS A 20 8.80 -16.99 -13.85
CA LYS A 20 9.16 -17.16 -12.44
C LYS A 20 9.87 -18.52 -12.31
N TYR A 21 11.07 -18.53 -11.77
CA TYR A 21 11.78 -19.77 -11.44
C TYR A 21 11.02 -20.50 -10.32
N ASN A 22 10.72 -21.76 -10.54
CA ASN A 22 9.80 -22.50 -9.64
C ASN A 22 10.52 -23.32 -8.57
N HIS A 23 11.79 -23.13 -8.29
CA HIS A 23 12.52 -23.75 -7.17
C HIS A 23 12.07 -25.18 -6.83
N ASN A 24 12.10 -26.08 -7.84
CA ASN A 24 11.63 -27.45 -7.71
C ASN A 24 12.50 -28.28 -6.72
N GLU A 25 13.65 -27.77 -6.33
CA GLU A 25 14.55 -28.34 -5.34
C GLU A 25 14.06 -28.15 -3.90
N LEU A 26 13.14 -27.23 -3.65
CA LEU A 26 12.65 -26.94 -2.32
C LEU A 26 11.60 -27.97 -1.87
N GLN A 27 11.71 -28.39 -0.61
CA GLN A 27 10.67 -29.20 0.04
C GLN A 27 9.69 -28.27 0.74
N TRP A 28 8.46 -28.32 0.32
CA TRP A 28 7.38 -27.48 0.87
C TRP A 28 6.58 -28.21 1.94
N ASN A 29 6.28 -27.50 3.01
CA ASN A 29 5.50 -27.94 4.14
C ASN A 29 4.28 -27.05 4.34
N THR A 30 3.24 -27.59 4.95
CA THR A 30 2.01 -26.86 5.23
C THR A 30 1.47 -27.23 6.61
N PHE A 31 1.03 -26.23 7.37
CA PHE A 31 0.20 -26.45 8.56
C PHE A 31 -0.92 -25.41 8.62
N GLU A 32 -1.93 -25.70 9.44
CA GLU A 32 -3.08 -24.84 9.61
C GLU A 32 -3.19 -24.30 11.03
N THR A 33 -3.69 -23.09 11.14
CA THR A 33 -4.15 -22.45 12.36
C THR A 33 -5.68 -22.27 12.31
N LEU A 34 -6.25 -21.51 13.22
CA LEU A 34 -7.69 -21.24 13.23
C LEU A 34 -8.16 -20.54 11.94
N ASN A 35 -7.44 -19.46 11.54
CA ASN A 35 -7.87 -18.60 10.45
C ASN A 35 -6.93 -18.65 9.23
N PHE A 36 -5.79 -19.30 9.31
CA PHE A 36 -4.77 -19.29 8.27
C PHE A 36 -4.31 -20.69 7.89
N ARG A 37 -3.84 -20.84 6.64
CA ARG A 37 -3.04 -21.97 6.16
C ARG A 37 -1.66 -21.45 5.79
N ILE A 38 -0.63 -22.04 6.39
CA ILE A 38 0.74 -21.56 6.32
C ILE A 38 1.57 -22.51 5.49
N HIS A 39 2.17 -21.98 4.42
CA HIS A 39 3.07 -22.70 3.53
C HIS A 39 4.48 -22.16 3.68
N TYR A 40 5.46 -23.04 3.74
CA TYR A 40 6.86 -22.68 3.88
C TYR A 40 7.74 -23.81 3.34
N HIS A 41 8.96 -23.49 2.93
CA HIS A 41 9.95 -24.49 2.57
C HIS A 41 10.88 -24.80 3.75
N ASP A 42 11.61 -25.92 3.69
CA ASP A 42 12.57 -26.31 4.70
C ASP A 42 13.53 -25.15 5.04
N GLY A 43 13.83 -25.00 6.33
CA GLY A 43 14.64 -23.92 6.89
C GLY A 43 13.82 -22.70 7.36
N LEU A 44 12.54 -22.60 7.04
CA LEU A 44 11.66 -21.51 7.47
C LEU A 44 10.67 -21.88 8.58
N GLU A 45 10.83 -23.03 9.24
CA GLU A 45 9.89 -23.54 10.27
C GLU A 45 9.65 -22.51 11.38
N ARG A 46 10.73 -21.91 11.86
CA ARG A 46 10.65 -20.88 12.93
C ARG A 46 9.92 -19.63 12.44
N THR A 47 10.23 -19.16 11.24
CA THR A 47 9.60 -18.00 10.62
C THR A 47 8.11 -18.24 10.38
N ALA A 48 7.75 -19.40 9.86
CA ALA A 48 6.37 -19.79 9.63
C ALA A 48 5.57 -19.87 10.94
N LEU A 49 6.15 -20.44 12.01
CA LEU A 49 5.53 -20.51 13.32
C LEU A 49 5.34 -19.13 13.94
N GLU A 50 6.32 -18.26 13.87
CA GLU A 50 6.21 -16.89 14.37
C GLU A 50 5.20 -16.06 13.54
N GLY A 51 5.28 -16.18 12.23
CA GLY A 51 4.33 -15.53 11.31
C GLY A 51 2.89 -15.94 11.57
N SER A 52 2.64 -17.23 11.83
CA SER A 52 1.30 -17.71 12.15
C SER A 52 0.74 -17.12 13.45
N ARG A 53 1.58 -16.95 14.48
CA ARG A 53 1.18 -16.31 15.75
C ARG A 53 0.83 -14.84 15.53
N ILE A 54 1.64 -14.13 14.75
CA ILE A 54 1.37 -12.74 14.37
C ILE A 54 0.04 -12.65 13.65
N ALA A 55 -0.16 -13.46 12.61
CA ALA A 55 -1.37 -13.47 11.79
C ALA A 55 -2.64 -13.67 12.65
N GLU A 56 -2.64 -14.67 13.54
CA GLU A 56 -3.76 -14.90 14.45
C GLU A 56 -4.00 -13.73 15.41
N SER A 57 -2.94 -13.09 15.89
CA SER A 57 -3.04 -11.98 16.85
C SER A 57 -3.71 -10.72 16.26
N ILE A 58 -3.59 -10.51 14.94
CA ILE A 58 -4.15 -9.33 14.26
C ILE A 58 -5.50 -9.62 13.60
N TYR A 59 -5.85 -10.89 13.39
CA TYR A 59 -7.04 -11.31 12.64
C TYR A 59 -8.30 -10.60 13.09
N GLN A 60 -8.66 -10.74 14.36
CA GLN A 60 -9.91 -10.19 14.89
C GLN A 60 -9.96 -8.66 14.82
N THR A 61 -8.84 -8.00 15.07
CA THR A 61 -8.77 -6.53 15.05
C THR A 61 -9.08 -5.99 13.66
N ILE A 62 -8.47 -6.57 12.62
CA ILE A 62 -8.62 -6.08 11.24
C ILE A 62 -9.97 -6.47 10.67
N THR A 63 -10.38 -7.74 10.82
CA THR A 63 -11.66 -8.23 10.30
C THR A 63 -12.86 -7.52 10.93
N SER A 64 -12.81 -7.25 12.22
CA SER A 64 -13.90 -6.54 12.94
C SER A 64 -14.01 -5.08 12.51
N LEU A 65 -12.89 -4.41 12.26
CA LEU A 65 -12.89 -3.01 11.83
C LEU A 65 -13.59 -2.86 10.47
N TYR A 66 -13.25 -3.73 9.51
CA TYR A 66 -13.83 -3.69 8.17
C TYR A 66 -15.15 -4.46 8.04
N LYS A 67 -15.55 -5.19 9.10
CA LYS A 67 -16.74 -6.06 9.11
C LYS A 67 -16.74 -7.03 7.92
N TYR A 68 -15.56 -7.51 7.58
CA TYR A 68 -15.31 -8.47 6.52
C TYR A 68 -14.50 -9.64 7.06
N PHE A 69 -15.00 -10.83 6.83
CA PHE A 69 -14.38 -12.09 7.26
C PHE A 69 -14.24 -12.96 6.01
N PRO A 70 -13.05 -13.42 5.66
CA PRO A 70 -12.86 -14.36 4.56
C PRO A 70 -13.70 -15.62 4.78
N ASP A 71 -14.30 -16.14 3.70
CA ASP A 71 -15.12 -17.37 3.77
C ASP A 71 -14.26 -18.62 4.03
N GLU A 72 -12.96 -18.56 3.71
CA GLU A 72 -11.97 -19.61 3.88
C GLU A 72 -10.73 -19.10 4.61
N LYS A 73 -9.87 -20.01 5.10
CA LYS A 73 -8.58 -19.62 5.70
C LYS A 73 -7.74 -18.85 4.69
N THR A 74 -7.09 -17.79 5.15
CA THR A 74 -6.15 -17.03 4.31
C THR A 74 -4.86 -17.83 4.17
N GLU A 75 -4.39 -18.02 2.95
CA GLU A 75 -3.12 -18.68 2.65
C GLU A 75 -1.95 -17.71 2.88
N ILE A 76 -0.94 -18.13 3.64
CA ILE A 76 0.32 -17.36 3.79
C ILE A 76 1.47 -18.24 3.33
N VAL A 77 2.24 -17.75 2.36
CA VAL A 77 3.39 -18.44 1.79
C VAL A 77 4.66 -17.70 2.19
N PHE A 78 5.53 -18.35 2.95
CA PHE A 78 6.85 -17.82 3.29
C PHE A 78 7.90 -18.30 2.28
N ILE A 79 8.66 -17.36 1.74
CA ILE A 79 9.69 -17.55 0.70
C ILE A 79 10.99 -16.93 1.20
N ASP A 80 12.11 -17.62 0.98
CA ASP A 80 13.47 -17.12 1.25
C ASP A 80 14.44 -17.75 0.27
N THR A 81 14.29 -17.44 -1.00
CA THR A 81 15.03 -18.03 -2.11
C THR A 81 16.06 -17.09 -2.71
N ASP A 82 16.07 -15.84 -2.30
CA ASP A 82 16.96 -14.79 -2.82
C ASP A 82 17.08 -13.63 -1.80
N ASP A 83 17.94 -12.66 -2.10
CA ASP A 83 18.14 -11.45 -1.30
C ASP A 83 17.07 -10.39 -1.57
N TYR A 84 15.85 -10.80 -1.81
CA TYR A 84 14.70 -9.90 -2.02
C TYR A 84 13.85 -9.82 -0.75
N SER A 85 13.28 -8.65 -0.48
CA SER A 85 12.39 -8.44 0.65
C SER A 85 11.12 -7.76 0.18
N ASN A 86 9.99 -8.43 0.33
CA ASN A 86 8.67 -7.90 -0.02
C ASN A 86 7.54 -8.69 0.67
N GLY A 87 6.34 -8.12 0.62
CA GLY A 87 5.07 -8.81 0.81
C GLY A 87 4.16 -8.54 -0.37
N ILE A 88 3.27 -9.45 -0.69
CA ILE A 88 2.27 -9.29 -1.74
C ILE A 88 0.96 -9.95 -1.31
N ALA A 89 -0.13 -9.19 -1.34
CA ALA A 89 -1.47 -9.69 -1.13
C ALA A 89 -2.20 -9.94 -2.46
N TYR A 90 -2.56 -11.17 -2.70
CA TYR A 90 -3.44 -11.61 -3.78
C TYR A 90 -4.88 -11.71 -3.24
N PHE A 91 -5.53 -10.57 -3.09
CA PHE A 91 -6.80 -10.50 -2.36
C PHE A 91 -7.95 -11.27 -3.02
N TYR A 92 -7.92 -11.50 -4.35
CA TYR A 92 -8.90 -12.37 -5.03
C TYR A 92 -8.69 -13.85 -4.74
N GLU A 93 -7.45 -14.27 -4.47
CA GLU A 93 -7.05 -15.62 -4.15
C GLU A 93 -7.06 -15.87 -2.64
N ASN A 94 -7.33 -14.83 -1.84
CA ASN A 94 -7.21 -14.85 -0.38
C ASN A 94 -5.83 -15.38 0.07
N LYS A 95 -4.75 -14.91 -0.60
CA LYS A 95 -3.39 -15.40 -0.43
C LYS A 95 -2.41 -14.25 -0.21
N ILE A 96 -1.41 -14.48 0.63
CA ILE A 96 -0.30 -13.59 0.92
C ILE A 96 1.02 -14.33 0.65
N GLU A 97 1.95 -13.70 -0.08
CA GLU A 97 3.33 -14.17 -0.21
C GLU A 97 4.25 -13.22 0.54
N ILE A 98 5.18 -13.78 1.35
CA ILE A 98 6.09 -13.01 2.19
C ILE A 98 7.52 -13.53 2.00
N TRP A 99 8.43 -12.64 1.64
CA TRP A 99 9.86 -12.90 1.73
C TRP A 99 10.28 -12.79 3.18
N ALA A 100 10.83 -13.88 3.72
CA ALA A 100 11.08 -14.03 5.16
C ALA A 100 12.18 -13.09 5.65
N SER A 101 13.21 -12.87 4.83
CA SER A 101 14.34 -12.02 5.20
C SER A 101 14.04 -10.54 5.01
N PRO A 102 14.20 -9.71 6.05
CA PRO A 102 14.07 -8.27 5.90
C PRO A 102 15.33 -7.71 5.23
N LEU A 103 15.14 -6.87 4.22
CA LEU A 103 16.19 -5.97 3.75
C LEU A 103 15.92 -4.58 4.28
N ASP A 104 16.88 -4.01 5.00
CA ASP A 104 16.76 -2.66 5.55
C ASP A 104 16.72 -1.64 4.41
N PHE A 105 15.75 -0.75 4.50
CA PHE A 105 15.62 0.36 3.57
C PHE A 105 15.80 1.68 4.33
N ASN A 106 16.75 2.51 3.89
CA ASN A 106 17.17 3.71 4.60
C ASN A 106 16.05 4.67 5.00
N LEU A 107 14.94 4.69 4.25
CA LEU A 107 13.80 5.56 4.53
C LEU A 107 12.79 4.96 5.51
N ARG A 108 12.93 3.69 5.88
CA ARG A 108 11.99 3.01 6.79
C ARG A 108 12.57 2.76 8.18
N GLY A 109 13.88 2.87 8.37
CA GLY A 109 14.54 2.58 9.64
C GLY A 109 14.43 1.10 10.05
N SER A 110 14.78 0.81 11.31
CA SER A 110 14.64 -0.54 11.88
C SER A 110 13.19 -0.81 12.28
N HIS A 111 12.68 -1.98 11.95
CA HIS A 111 11.30 -2.37 12.22
C HIS A 111 11.17 -3.89 12.40
N ASN A 112 10.06 -4.33 13.00
CA ASN A 112 9.74 -5.75 13.08
C ASN A 112 9.12 -6.20 11.75
N TRP A 113 9.98 -6.72 10.85
CA TRP A 113 9.59 -7.07 9.49
C TRP A 113 8.36 -7.95 9.42
N LEU A 114 8.38 -9.13 10.07
CA LEU A 114 7.27 -10.07 9.99
C LEU A 114 5.95 -9.48 10.48
N ASN A 115 6.00 -8.78 11.62
CA ASN A 115 4.80 -8.14 12.16
C ASN A 115 4.22 -7.11 11.21
N ASN A 116 5.09 -6.28 10.65
CA ASN A 116 4.68 -5.19 9.77
C ASN A 116 4.15 -5.72 8.44
N VAL A 117 4.89 -6.64 7.79
CA VAL A 117 4.49 -7.15 6.49
C VAL A 117 3.21 -8.00 6.56
N ILE A 118 3.08 -8.87 7.57
CA ILE A 118 1.87 -9.67 7.75
C ILE A 118 0.66 -8.78 8.02
N THR A 119 0.81 -7.77 8.89
CA THR A 119 -0.27 -6.81 9.17
C THR A 119 -0.65 -6.02 7.92
N HIS A 120 0.33 -5.58 7.15
CA HIS A 120 0.13 -4.83 5.91
C HIS A 120 -0.63 -5.64 4.88
N GLU A 121 -0.11 -6.82 4.54
CA GLU A 121 -0.69 -7.66 3.49
C GLU A 121 -2.06 -8.22 3.89
N PHE A 122 -2.25 -8.60 5.17
CA PHE A 122 -3.54 -9.03 5.64
C PHE A 122 -4.57 -7.89 5.64
N THR A 123 -4.13 -6.66 5.89
CA THR A 123 -5.02 -5.49 5.74
C THR A 123 -5.48 -5.31 4.30
N HIS A 124 -4.62 -5.56 3.31
CA HIS A 124 -5.05 -5.57 1.90
C HIS A 124 -6.11 -6.64 1.65
N ILE A 125 -5.90 -7.88 2.10
CA ILE A 125 -6.91 -8.95 1.96
C ILE A 125 -8.28 -8.49 2.48
N ILE A 126 -8.33 -7.97 3.68
CA ILE A 126 -9.57 -7.61 4.36
C ILE A 126 -10.20 -6.34 3.79
N SER A 127 -9.43 -5.28 3.60
CA SER A 127 -9.95 -3.99 3.14
C SER A 127 -10.38 -4.03 1.67
N MET A 128 -9.65 -4.76 0.82
CA MET A 128 -10.04 -4.98 -0.57
C MET A 128 -11.28 -5.88 -0.63
N GLY A 129 -11.33 -6.95 0.16
CA GLY A 129 -12.51 -7.81 0.29
C GLY A 129 -13.74 -7.02 0.70
N ALA A 130 -13.63 -6.15 1.72
CA ALA A 130 -14.71 -5.27 2.16
C ALA A 130 -15.16 -4.25 1.10
N SER A 131 -14.30 -3.94 0.13
CA SER A 131 -14.57 -3.00 -0.96
C SER A 131 -15.06 -3.66 -2.25
N MET A 132 -15.12 -5.00 -2.31
CA MET A 132 -15.59 -5.74 -3.48
C MET A 132 -17.07 -5.51 -3.75
N LYS A 133 -17.40 -5.38 -5.04
CA LYS A 133 -18.78 -5.16 -5.51
C LYS A 133 -19.56 -6.46 -5.68
N TYR A 134 -18.87 -7.58 -5.81
CA TYR A 134 -19.41 -8.92 -6.00
C TYR A 134 -18.56 -9.94 -5.22
N LYS A 135 -19.10 -11.11 -4.98
CA LYS A 135 -18.34 -12.22 -4.35
C LYS A 135 -17.17 -12.65 -5.24
N SER A 136 -16.07 -13.06 -4.64
CA SER A 136 -14.87 -13.54 -5.33
C SER A 136 -15.10 -14.78 -6.22
N THR A 137 -16.12 -15.57 -5.93
CA THR A 137 -16.53 -16.75 -6.72
C THR A 137 -17.26 -16.40 -8.02
N PHE A 138 -17.56 -15.14 -8.27
CA PHE A 138 -18.20 -14.74 -9.52
C PHE A 138 -17.22 -14.83 -10.69
N PRO A 139 -17.64 -15.29 -11.91
CA PRO A 139 -16.75 -15.35 -13.05
C PRO A 139 -16.07 -13.99 -13.29
N SER A 140 -14.74 -13.98 -13.36
CA SER A 140 -13.99 -12.74 -13.50
C SER A 140 -13.78 -12.40 -14.96
N ALA A 141 -14.17 -11.18 -15.36
CA ALA A 141 -13.69 -10.51 -16.56
C ALA A 141 -12.84 -9.30 -16.14
N TYR A 142 -11.65 -9.16 -16.74
CA TYR A 142 -10.78 -8.03 -16.42
C TYR A 142 -11.15 -6.83 -17.28
N PHE A 143 -11.42 -5.73 -16.63
CA PHE A 143 -11.68 -4.44 -17.24
C PHE A 143 -10.59 -3.47 -16.83
N GLN A 144 -9.88 -2.85 -17.75
CA GLN A 144 -8.88 -1.85 -17.44
C GLN A 144 -9.37 -0.47 -17.87
N MET A 145 -9.43 0.46 -16.91
CA MET A 145 -9.56 1.87 -17.20
C MET A 145 -8.21 2.55 -17.01
N ILE A 146 -7.77 3.26 -18.02
CA ILE A 146 -6.52 3.99 -18.04
C ILE A 146 -6.86 5.47 -18.13
N SER A 147 -6.40 6.26 -17.16
CA SER A 147 -6.46 7.70 -17.19
C SER A 147 -5.05 8.29 -17.23
N TYR A 148 -4.91 9.51 -17.71
CA TYR A 148 -3.61 10.16 -17.81
C TYR A 148 -3.50 11.27 -16.77
N GLU A 149 -2.29 11.50 -16.28
CA GLU A 149 -2.00 12.53 -15.31
C GLU A 149 -2.15 13.90 -15.94
N ASN A 150 -2.89 14.77 -15.28
CA ASN A 150 -3.07 16.17 -15.71
C ASN A 150 -1.98 17.08 -15.17
N GLU A 151 -1.29 16.65 -14.10
CA GLU A 151 -0.24 17.40 -13.44
C GLU A 151 1.09 16.68 -13.61
N LYS A 152 2.12 17.41 -14.03
CA LYS A 152 3.46 16.86 -14.22
C LYS A 152 4.11 16.53 -12.88
N ARG A 153 4.61 15.30 -12.76
CA ARG A 153 5.52 14.88 -11.69
C ARG A 153 6.91 14.62 -12.28
N GLU A 154 7.96 14.97 -11.54
CA GLU A 154 9.35 14.77 -11.98
C GLU A 154 9.72 13.28 -12.11
N ASP A 155 9.11 12.42 -11.27
CA ASP A 155 9.37 10.99 -11.17
C ASP A 155 8.44 10.13 -12.04
N VAL A 156 7.51 10.75 -12.78
CA VAL A 156 6.57 10.06 -13.69
C VAL A 156 6.75 10.58 -15.12
N LEU A 157 6.79 9.67 -16.08
CA LEU A 157 6.84 10.06 -17.49
C LEU A 157 5.54 10.75 -17.89
N TYR A 158 5.68 11.89 -18.56
CA TYR A 158 4.54 12.62 -19.12
C TYR A 158 3.75 11.73 -20.09
N GLY A 159 2.43 11.78 -19.98
CA GLY A 159 1.51 10.96 -20.78
C GLY A 159 1.38 9.51 -20.34
N PHE A 160 2.01 9.11 -19.22
CA PHE A 160 1.77 7.79 -18.64
C PHE A 160 0.42 7.74 -17.93
N PRO A 161 -0.26 6.59 -17.92
CA PRO A 161 -1.48 6.43 -17.16
C PRO A 161 -1.21 6.66 -15.66
N ASN A 162 -2.01 7.52 -15.06
CA ASN A 162 -1.98 7.77 -13.62
C ASN A 162 -2.95 6.91 -12.84
N ILE A 163 -3.91 6.31 -13.53
CA ILE A 163 -4.87 5.38 -12.96
C ILE A 163 -4.90 4.15 -13.85
N ILE A 164 -4.41 3.04 -13.33
CA ILE A 164 -4.68 1.72 -13.90
C ILE A 164 -5.68 1.07 -12.95
N MET A 165 -6.95 1.05 -13.35
CA MET A 165 -7.98 0.34 -12.62
C MET A 165 -8.24 -0.97 -13.34
N SER A 166 -7.76 -2.07 -12.76
CA SER A 166 -8.14 -3.41 -13.19
C SER A 166 -9.41 -3.81 -12.47
N TYR A 167 -10.45 -4.04 -13.23
CA TYR A 167 -11.69 -4.59 -12.71
C TYR A 167 -11.79 -6.06 -13.10
N PRO A 168 -11.39 -7.00 -12.26
CA PRO A 168 -12.07 -8.27 -12.33
C PRO A 168 -13.52 -8.04 -11.88
N LEU A 169 -14.44 -8.75 -12.43
CA LEU A 169 -15.71 -8.96 -11.78
C LEU A 169 -15.48 -10.06 -10.72
N PRO A 170 -15.57 -9.77 -9.46
CA PRO A 170 -16.16 -8.68 -8.72
C PRO A 170 -15.27 -7.44 -8.61
N GLY A 171 -15.73 -6.32 -9.16
CA GLY A 171 -14.95 -5.10 -9.30
C GLY A 171 -14.54 -4.44 -8.01
N ILE A 172 -13.33 -3.89 -7.99
CA ILE A 172 -12.80 -3.09 -6.90
C ILE A 172 -12.29 -1.75 -7.44
N ALA A 173 -12.44 -0.67 -6.70
CA ALA A 173 -12.04 0.69 -7.09
C ALA A 173 -11.38 1.41 -5.91
N VAL A 174 -10.22 0.90 -5.50
CA VAL A 174 -9.42 1.46 -4.42
C VAL A 174 -8.12 2.03 -5.01
N PRO A 175 -7.83 3.34 -4.86
CA PRO A 175 -6.61 3.92 -5.38
C PRO A 175 -5.40 3.51 -4.54
N PRO A 176 -4.17 3.50 -5.14
CA PRO A 176 -2.94 3.09 -4.46
C PRO A 176 -2.71 3.78 -3.12
N TRP A 177 -2.81 5.10 -3.06
CA TRP A 177 -2.57 5.85 -1.81
C TRP A 177 -3.48 5.43 -0.65
N TYR A 178 -4.73 5.06 -0.96
CA TYR A 178 -5.66 4.63 0.07
C TYR A 178 -5.40 3.19 0.49
N ALA A 179 -5.14 2.31 -0.48
CA ALA A 179 -4.77 0.93 -0.19
C ALA A 179 -3.55 0.85 0.73
N GLU A 180 -2.45 1.53 0.34
CA GLU A 180 -1.21 1.55 1.12
C GLU A 180 -1.35 2.33 2.43
N GLY A 181 -2.09 3.45 2.39
CA GLY A 181 -2.33 4.28 3.56
C GLY A 181 -3.07 3.56 4.68
N ILE A 182 -4.10 2.78 4.36
CA ILE A 182 -4.83 1.98 5.36
C ILE A 182 -4.00 0.79 5.85
N ALA A 183 -3.22 0.14 4.98
CA ALA A 183 -2.35 -0.95 5.37
C ALA A 183 -1.28 -0.48 6.36
N GLN A 184 -0.65 0.67 6.11
CA GLN A 184 0.29 1.28 7.05
C GLN A 184 -0.38 1.80 8.33
N TYR A 185 -1.61 2.31 8.24
CA TYR A 185 -2.34 2.76 9.42
C TYR A 185 -2.56 1.61 10.42
N MET A 186 -2.76 0.39 9.95
CA MET A 186 -2.96 -0.78 10.81
C MET A 186 -1.71 -1.20 11.59
N PHE A 187 -0.52 -0.71 11.24
CA PHE A 187 0.71 -0.93 12.02
C PHE A 187 0.65 -0.38 13.46
N LYS A 188 -0.27 0.52 13.76
CA LYS A 188 -0.46 1.03 15.13
C LYS A 188 -0.66 -0.07 16.18
N ASN A 189 -1.12 -1.25 15.75
CA ASN A 189 -1.28 -2.42 16.62
C ASN A 189 0.01 -3.21 16.77
N SER A 190 1.05 -2.92 15.99
CA SER A 190 2.39 -3.44 16.18
C SER A 190 3.09 -2.59 17.24
N LYS A 191 3.67 -3.21 18.25
CA LYS A 191 4.30 -2.50 19.38
C LYS A 191 5.57 -1.72 18.97
N PHE A 192 6.07 -1.92 17.75
CA PHE A 192 7.39 -1.49 17.31
C PHE A 192 7.40 -0.56 16.11
N ASP A 193 6.31 -0.48 15.36
CA ASP A 193 6.26 0.37 14.17
C ASP A 193 5.08 1.31 14.28
N THR A 194 5.38 2.48 14.75
CA THR A 194 4.55 3.66 14.57
C THR A 194 5.12 4.44 13.40
N TRP A 195 4.49 5.55 13.04
CA TRP A 195 5.03 6.51 12.09
C TRP A 195 6.45 6.93 12.49
N ASP A 196 7.45 6.33 11.85
CA ASP A 196 8.86 6.52 12.20
C ASP A 196 9.37 7.91 11.80
N SER A 197 10.49 8.30 12.41
CA SER A 197 11.08 9.63 12.20
C SER A 197 11.55 9.87 10.78
N HIS A 198 11.94 8.85 10.03
CA HIS A 198 12.41 8.97 8.65
C HIS A 198 11.25 9.30 7.71
N ARG A 199 10.14 8.59 7.81
CA ARG A 199 8.93 8.86 7.04
C ARG A 199 8.34 10.22 7.37
N ASP A 200 8.32 10.59 8.65
CA ASP A 200 7.88 11.92 9.10
C ASP A 200 8.79 13.03 8.57
N MET A 201 10.10 12.80 8.50
CA MET A 201 11.05 13.73 7.89
C MET A 201 10.76 13.98 6.41
N VAL A 202 10.49 12.93 5.64
CA VAL A 202 10.14 13.05 4.22
C VAL A 202 8.86 13.87 4.05
N LEU A 203 7.81 13.56 4.81
CA LEU A 203 6.55 14.31 4.76
C LEU A 203 6.73 15.78 5.16
N ARG A 204 7.52 16.04 6.21
CA ARG A 204 7.85 17.39 6.66
C ARG A 204 8.60 18.19 5.61
N ASP A 205 9.55 17.56 4.90
CA ASP A 205 10.28 18.21 3.79
C ASP A 205 9.34 18.57 2.64
N LEU A 206 8.43 17.69 2.27
CA LEU A 206 7.40 17.96 1.25
C LEU A 206 6.54 19.16 1.63
N VAL A 207 6.07 19.22 2.87
CA VAL A 207 5.24 20.32 3.36
C VAL A 207 6.02 21.63 3.41
N LYS A 208 7.26 21.61 3.91
CA LYS A 208 8.13 22.78 4.02
C LYS A 208 8.43 23.42 2.66
N ASN A 209 8.56 22.62 1.62
CA ASN A 209 8.93 23.06 0.27
C ASN A 209 7.72 23.19 -0.67
N ASP A 210 6.49 23.14 -0.14
CA ASP A 210 5.23 23.17 -0.92
C ASP A 210 5.19 22.12 -2.04
N ARG A 211 5.71 20.91 -1.73
CA ARG A 211 5.76 19.76 -2.65
C ARG A 211 4.85 18.61 -2.21
N LEU A 212 3.89 18.88 -1.32
CA LEU A 212 2.93 17.87 -0.92
C LEU A 212 2.10 17.43 -2.12
N LEU A 213 2.01 16.11 -2.32
CA LEU A 213 1.28 15.55 -3.45
C LEU A 213 -0.20 15.95 -3.41
N SER A 214 -0.75 16.30 -4.56
CA SER A 214 -2.21 16.41 -4.74
C SER A 214 -2.86 15.03 -4.71
N ILE A 215 -4.19 14.99 -4.53
CA ILE A 215 -4.95 13.71 -4.54
C ILE A 215 -4.72 12.95 -5.86
N ASN A 216 -4.68 13.67 -6.98
CA ASN A 216 -4.46 13.05 -8.29
C ASN A 216 -3.05 12.45 -8.41
N GLN A 217 -2.04 13.15 -7.91
CA GLN A 217 -0.66 12.65 -7.92
C GLN A 217 -0.49 11.41 -7.01
N MET A 218 -1.25 11.31 -5.94
CA MET A 218 -1.21 10.13 -5.05
C MET A 218 -1.80 8.85 -5.70
N ASN A 219 -2.50 8.97 -6.83
CA ASN A 219 -3.06 7.80 -7.53
C ASN A 219 -2.02 7.02 -8.34
N THR A 220 -0.78 7.48 -8.43
CA THR A 220 0.26 6.86 -9.26
C THR A 220 1.54 6.67 -8.47
N PHE A 221 2.08 5.46 -8.46
CA PHE A 221 3.40 5.20 -7.90
C PHE A 221 4.49 5.88 -8.71
N GLY A 222 5.48 6.46 -8.03
CA GLY A 222 6.67 6.99 -8.66
C GLY A 222 7.58 5.88 -9.18
N LYS A 223 8.51 6.23 -10.08
CA LYS A 223 9.46 5.27 -10.67
C LYS A 223 10.73 5.08 -9.85
N THR A 224 10.95 5.93 -8.87
CA THR A 224 12.09 5.85 -7.95
C THR A 224 11.62 5.29 -6.62
N GLY A 225 12.55 4.74 -5.81
CA GLY A 225 12.24 4.30 -4.46
C GLY A 225 11.61 5.41 -3.61
N ILE A 226 12.14 6.64 -3.71
CA ILE A 226 11.56 7.81 -3.02
C ILE A 226 10.16 8.11 -3.57
N GLY A 227 9.96 8.06 -4.89
CA GLY A 227 8.65 8.30 -5.51
C GLY A 227 7.59 7.30 -5.06
N ASN A 228 7.96 6.04 -4.88
CA ASN A 228 7.08 5.03 -4.29
C ASN A 228 6.78 5.37 -2.82
N GLU A 229 7.79 5.61 -2.00
CA GLU A 229 7.62 5.96 -0.59
C GLU A 229 6.72 7.19 -0.37
N LEU A 230 6.71 8.14 -1.31
CA LEU A 230 5.81 9.30 -1.24
C LEU A 230 4.33 8.88 -1.22
N ILE A 231 3.93 7.85 -1.97
CA ILE A 231 2.55 7.38 -2.00
C ILE A 231 2.18 6.71 -0.68
N TYR A 232 3.07 5.87 -0.14
CA TYR A 232 2.88 5.26 1.17
C TYR A 232 2.77 6.32 2.28
N ASN A 233 3.71 7.25 2.32
CA ASN A 233 3.79 8.26 3.37
C ASN A 233 2.65 9.27 3.33
N THR A 234 2.30 9.79 2.16
CA THR A 234 1.18 10.73 2.03
C THR A 234 -0.15 10.04 2.19
N GLY A 235 -0.30 8.82 1.68
CA GLY A 235 -1.49 7.99 1.87
C GLY A 235 -1.74 7.67 3.34
N TYR A 236 -0.70 7.24 4.06
CA TYR A 236 -0.79 7.02 5.50
C TYR A 236 -1.20 8.29 6.26
N ALA A 237 -0.48 9.40 6.01
CA ALA A 237 -0.74 10.65 6.70
C ALA A 237 -2.18 11.16 6.49
N PHE A 238 -2.70 11.02 5.27
CA PHE A 238 -4.07 11.40 4.98
C PHE A 238 -5.09 10.43 5.58
N THR A 239 -4.83 9.13 5.54
CA THR A 239 -5.66 8.12 6.23
C THR A 239 -5.69 8.35 7.73
N HIS A 240 -4.54 8.59 8.35
CA HIS A 240 -4.44 8.94 9.77
C HIS A 240 -5.24 10.20 10.11
N TYR A 241 -5.17 11.23 9.26
CA TYR A 241 -5.96 12.45 9.43
C TYR A 241 -7.47 12.19 9.33
N LEU A 242 -7.92 11.35 8.37
CA LEU A 242 -9.32 10.96 8.26
C LEU A 242 -9.81 10.27 9.54
N VAL A 243 -9.03 9.33 10.06
CA VAL A 243 -9.36 8.64 11.31
C VAL A 243 -9.35 9.58 12.50
N TYR A 244 -8.35 10.45 12.61
CA TYR A 244 -8.28 11.46 13.67
C TYR A 244 -9.52 12.37 13.70
N LYS A 245 -10.00 12.77 12.52
CA LYS A 245 -11.11 13.71 12.39
C LYS A 245 -12.48 13.05 12.51
N PHE A 246 -12.63 11.84 12.01
CA PHE A 246 -13.95 11.18 11.85
C PHE A 246 -14.09 9.89 12.65
N GLY A 247 -13.06 9.47 13.34
CA GLY A 247 -13.03 8.17 14.04
C GLY A 247 -12.67 7.00 13.12
N GLU A 248 -12.31 5.86 13.71
CA GLU A 248 -11.78 4.71 12.97
C GLU A 248 -12.84 4.02 12.08
N GLU A 249 -14.10 4.07 12.46
CA GLU A 249 -15.22 3.55 11.66
C GLU A 249 -15.34 4.19 10.27
N ILE A 250 -14.63 5.30 10.02
CA ILE A 250 -14.58 5.94 8.71
C ILE A 250 -13.99 4.99 7.65
N LEU A 251 -13.02 4.14 8.03
CA LEU A 251 -12.38 3.20 7.14
C LEU A 251 -13.39 2.15 6.63
N PHE A 252 -14.19 1.60 7.54
CA PHE A 252 -15.30 0.72 7.17
C PHE A 252 -16.33 1.43 6.29
N SER A 253 -16.72 2.66 6.66
CA SER A 253 -17.71 3.42 5.92
C SER A 253 -17.29 3.70 4.48
N ILE A 254 -16.02 4.05 4.27
CA ILE A 254 -15.44 4.26 2.93
C ILE A 254 -15.44 2.95 2.14
N SER A 255 -14.96 1.84 2.71
CA SER A 255 -14.94 0.53 2.06
C SER A 255 -16.36 0.07 1.68
N LYS A 256 -17.34 0.25 2.57
CA LYS A 256 -18.74 -0.05 2.32
C LYS A 256 -19.32 0.81 1.17
N ASN A 257 -18.94 2.08 1.08
CA ASN A 257 -19.36 2.94 -0.03
C ASN A 257 -18.68 2.55 -1.34
N LEU A 258 -17.42 2.12 -1.30
CA LEU A 258 -16.72 1.60 -2.47
C LEU A 258 -17.28 0.26 -2.95
N SER A 259 -17.84 -0.57 -2.08
CA SER A 259 -18.47 -1.84 -2.47
C SER A 259 -19.81 -1.66 -3.22
N GLN A 260 -20.37 -0.47 -3.23
CA GLN A 260 -21.60 -0.20 -3.99
C GLN A 260 -21.34 -0.32 -5.50
N LYS A 261 -22.23 -1.04 -6.21
CA LYS A 261 -22.08 -1.36 -7.65
C LYS A 261 -21.86 -0.16 -8.56
N ASN A 262 -22.41 1.00 -8.17
CA ASN A 262 -22.38 2.24 -8.96
C ASN A 262 -21.36 3.28 -8.45
N ASN A 263 -20.51 2.92 -7.49
CA ASN A 263 -19.48 3.81 -6.96
C ASN A 263 -18.07 3.32 -7.28
N TYR A 264 -17.40 4.01 -8.21
CA TYR A 264 -16.02 3.74 -8.64
C TYR A 264 -15.06 4.87 -8.24
N SER A 265 -15.47 5.73 -7.29
CA SER A 265 -14.70 6.90 -6.91
C SER A 265 -14.46 6.93 -5.40
N ILE A 266 -13.19 6.90 -5.00
CA ILE A 266 -12.78 7.13 -3.61
C ILE A 266 -13.24 8.51 -3.12
N LYS A 267 -13.16 9.54 -3.97
CA LYS A 267 -13.63 10.88 -3.66
C LYS A 267 -15.11 10.84 -3.24
N LYS A 268 -15.96 10.20 -4.05
CA LYS A 268 -17.37 10.02 -3.77
C LYS A 268 -17.60 9.18 -2.50
N ALA A 269 -16.83 8.13 -2.29
CA ALA A 269 -16.94 7.29 -1.10
C ALA A 269 -16.65 8.09 0.18
N ILE A 270 -15.59 8.89 0.18
CA ILE A 270 -15.24 9.78 1.31
C ILE A 270 -16.31 10.84 1.52
N GLU A 271 -16.78 11.50 0.47
CA GLU A 271 -17.82 12.54 0.56
C GLU A 271 -19.12 11.98 1.13
N ILE A 272 -19.54 10.79 0.73
CA ILE A 272 -20.71 10.11 1.29
C ILE A 272 -20.48 9.73 2.77
N SER A 273 -19.30 9.22 3.09
CA SER A 273 -18.99 8.75 4.44
C SER A 273 -18.86 9.89 5.46
N THR A 274 -18.43 11.08 5.02
CA THR A 274 -18.16 12.24 5.88
C THR A 274 -19.21 13.34 5.80
N ASN A 275 -20.05 13.32 4.75
CA ASN A 275 -20.94 14.41 4.36
C ASN A 275 -20.21 15.75 4.11
N ILE A 276 -18.92 15.70 3.73
CA ILE A 276 -18.09 16.87 3.45
C ILE A 276 -17.41 16.66 2.09
N LYS A 277 -17.26 17.77 1.34
CA LYS A 277 -16.54 17.73 0.06
C LYS A 277 -15.08 17.35 0.25
N MET A 278 -14.58 16.42 -0.56
CA MET A 278 -13.21 15.91 -0.48
C MET A 278 -12.18 17.04 -0.56
N ASP A 279 -12.40 18.03 -1.42
CA ASP A 279 -11.47 19.14 -1.60
C ASP A 279 -11.35 19.99 -0.31
N SER A 280 -12.44 20.13 0.44
CA SER A 280 -12.44 20.81 1.76
C SER A 280 -11.71 20.00 2.82
N ILE A 281 -11.89 18.66 2.82
CA ILE A 281 -11.19 17.76 3.74
C ILE A 281 -9.69 17.80 3.46
N PHE A 282 -9.30 17.77 2.19
CA PHE A 282 -7.91 17.78 1.79
C PHE A 282 -7.21 19.12 2.09
N LEU A 283 -7.92 20.23 1.90
CA LEU A 283 -7.41 21.55 2.29
C LEU A 283 -7.17 21.65 3.80
N ASP A 284 -8.11 21.15 4.60
CA ASP A 284 -7.99 21.12 6.06
C ASP A 284 -6.83 20.23 6.51
N TYR A 285 -6.65 19.06 5.87
CA TYR A 285 -5.49 18.20 6.06
C TYR A 285 -4.16 18.94 5.77
N LYS A 286 -4.05 19.63 4.64
CA LYS A 286 -2.85 20.44 4.30
C LYS A 286 -2.57 21.48 5.37
N ASN A 287 -3.58 22.20 5.82
CA ASN A 287 -3.45 23.22 6.86
C ASN A 287 -3.02 22.62 8.21
N ASN A 288 -3.54 21.44 8.55
CA ASN A 288 -3.13 20.70 9.75
C ASN A 288 -1.64 20.32 9.70
N LEU A 289 -1.17 19.77 8.57
CA LEU A 289 0.25 19.47 8.38
C LEU A 289 1.15 20.70 8.42
N LEU A 290 0.74 21.78 7.77
CA LEU A 290 1.48 23.06 7.79
C LEU A 290 1.62 23.58 9.22
N SER A 291 0.55 23.57 10.01
CA SER A 291 0.58 24.00 11.41
C SER A 291 1.52 23.11 12.25
N ARG A 292 1.36 21.79 12.15
CA ARG A 292 2.20 20.80 12.85
C ARG A 292 3.69 21.02 12.54
N TYR A 293 4.04 21.06 11.26
CA TYR A 293 5.44 21.14 10.85
C TYR A 293 6.06 22.53 10.99
N SER A 294 5.27 23.58 10.97
CA SER A 294 5.76 24.93 11.31
C SER A 294 6.28 24.95 12.75
N THR A 295 5.54 24.38 13.70
CA THR A 295 5.97 24.27 15.10
C THR A 295 7.26 23.45 15.23
N VAL A 296 7.33 22.28 14.58
CA VAL A 296 8.52 21.43 14.61
C VAL A 296 9.72 22.14 14.00
N ASN A 297 9.55 22.79 12.85
CA ASN A 297 10.63 23.52 12.16
C ASN A 297 11.16 24.69 12.99
N ASN A 298 10.29 25.43 13.68
CA ASN A 298 10.69 26.51 14.59
C ASN A 298 11.58 25.97 15.71
N THR A 299 11.16 24.89 16.36
CA THR A 299 11.96 24.24 17.41
C THR A 299 13.32 23.74 16.92
N ILE A 300 13.37 23.21 15.68
CA ILE A 300 14.63 22.78 15.06
C ILE A 300 15.52 23.98 14.79
N ASN A 301 14.97 25.07 14.24
CA ASN A 301 15.72 26.27 13.89
C ASN A 301 16.30 26.98 15.14
N GLU A 302 15.57 26.98 16.25
CA GLU A 302 16.04 27.53 17.53
C GLU A 302 17.27 26.79 18.08
N LYS A 303 17.40 25.49 17.76
CA LYS A 303 18.48 24.61 18.21
C LYS A 303 19.50 24.30 17.10
N LYS A 304 19.37 24.96 15.96
CA LYS A 304 20.21 24.68 14.80
C LYS A 304 21.67 25.05 15.07
N ILE A 305 22.55 24.11 14.81
CA ILE A 305 23.99 24.31 14.80
C ILE A 305 24.43 24.22 13.35
N ASP A 306 24.87 25.34 12.77
CA ASP A 306 25.37 25.34 11.41
C ASP A 306 26.81 24.80 11.40
N GLY A 307 27.04 23.72 10.72
CA GLY A 307 28.36 23.15 10.46
C GLY A 307 29.06 23.90 9.33
N LYS A 308 30.41 23.88 9.34
CA LYS A 308 31.22 24.38 8.23
C LYS A 308 31.38 23.29 7.18
N ILE A 309 31.05 23.61 5.93
CA ILE A 309 31.31 22.70 4.79
C ILE A 309 32.82 22.64 4.59
N LEU A 310 33.41 21.47 4.88
CA LEU A 310 34.84 21.23 4.71
C LEU A 310 35.21 20.88 3.27
N GLN A 311 34.31 20.18 2.56
CA GLN A 311 34.50 19.80 1.16
C GLN A 311 33.16 19.79 0.42
N LYS A 312 33.12 20.40 -0.77
CA LYS A 312 32.00 20.26 -1.69
C LYS A 312 32.35 19.17 -2.69
N ASN A 313 31.69 18.04 -2.63
CA ASN A 313 31.81 17.03 -3.69
C ASN A 313 30.96 17.45 -4.89
N SER A 314 31.60 17.53 -6.05
CA SER A 314 30.96 17.85 -7.32
C SER A 314 30.12 16.71 -7.90
N SER A 315 30.24 15.51 -7.37
CA SER A 315 29.62 14.29 -7.93
C SER A 315 28.43 13.72 -7.18
N GLY A 316 27.96 14.32 -6.11
CA GLY A 316 26.67 13.97 -5.48
C GLY A 316 26.50 12.55 -4.91
N ASN A 317 27.52 11.70 -4.96
CA ASN A 317 27.46 10.37 -4.37
C ASN A 317 27.97 10.42 -2.93
N PHE A 318 27.06 10.35 -1.98
CA PHE A 318 27.37 10.02 -0.60
C PHE A 318 27.18 8.49 -0.43
N TYR A 319 28.23 7.82 -0.01
CA TYR A 319 28.15 6.48 0.56
C TYR A 319 28.04 6.59 2.07
#